data_edc0f29a4d89f96f82142f423b3e7a3b
#
_entry.id   edc0f29a4d89f96f82142f423b3e7a3b
#
_cell.length_a   1.000
_cell.length_b   1.000
_cell.length_c   1.000
_cell.angle_alpha   90.00
_cell.angle_beta   90.00
_cell.angle_gamma   90.00
#
_symmetry.space_group_name_H-M   'P 1'
#
loop_
_entity.id
_entity.type
_entity.pdbx_description
1 polymer ?
#
loop_
_entity_poly.entity_id
_entity_poly.type
_entity_poly.pdbx_seq_one_letter_code
_entity_poly.pdbx_strand_id
1 'polypeptide(L)'
;GVLQRVGVCFAAVGVLAIWSRAATQWTCLLLLLFGYAALLAAGGTLEPWHNLPSRVDTMLFGDMAYRYDTATGLGHDPEGLLSTLGALASTLIGLRAGALLRDGHPARLLPAAIVLLVLGALWSTWQPLNMNLWTPSYVLWTAGWALAALWLAHMLIDRMQWPPLGRRFGVNAITAYAGSGVTVLALLGTGGWGWLYGNVFD
;
A
#
# COMPACT_ATOMS: atom_id res chain seq x y z
N GLY A 1 -3.28 -11.65 -5.27
CA GLY A 1 -2.03 -10.96 -5.71
C GLY A 1 -2.21 -9.47 -5.90
N VAL A 2 -1.11 -8.74 -6.12
CA VAL A 2 -1.04 -7.25 -6.14
C VAL A 2 -2.08 -6.60 -7.03
N LEU A 3 -2.24 -7.05 -8.28
CA LEU A 3 -3.20 -6.44 -9.22
C LEU A 3 -4.65 -6.65 -8.80
N GLN A 4 -4.98 -7.79 -8.19
CA GLN A 4 -6.32 -8.03 -7.63
C GLN A 4 -6.60 -7.06 -6.49
N ARG A 5 -5.65 -6.88 -5.56
CA ARG A 5 -5.78 -5.91 -4.47
C ARG A 5 -5.98 -4.49 -5.00
N VAL A 6 -5.16 -4.06 -5.97
CA VAL A 6 -5.31 -2.75 -6.62
C VAL A 6 -6.72 -2.61 -7.22
N GLY A 7 -7.20 -3.63 -7.95
CA GLY A 7 -8.55 -3.63 -8.54
C GLY A 7 -9.65 -3.52 -7.50
N VAL A 8 -9.57 -4.31 -6.40
CA VAL A 8 -10.55 -4.26 -5.30
C VAL A 8 -10.54 -2.90 -4.60
N CYS A 9 -9.35 -2.37 -4.28
CA CYS A 9 -9.23 -1.06 -3.64
C CYS A 9 -9.76 0.05 -4.55
N PHE A 10 -9.43 0.02 -5.84
CA PHE A 10 -9.91 1.00 -6.82
C PHE A 10 -11.44 0.95 -6.93
N ALA A 11 -12.03 -0.23 -7.07
CA ALA A 11 -13.48 -0.38 -7.18
C ALA A 11 -14.20 0.10 -5.91
N ALA A 12 -13.79 -0.38 -4.73
CA ALA A 12 -14.43 -0.03 -3.46
C ALA A 12 -14.34 1.47 -3.15
N VAL A 13 -13.13 2.03 -3.27
CA VAL A 13 -12.92 3.47 -3.01
C VAL A 13 -13.51 4.34 -4.12
N GLY A 14 -13.53 3.85 -5.37
CA GLY A 14 -14.23 4.51 -6.48
C GLY A 14 -15.73 4.64 -6.24
N VAL A 15 -16.38 3.57 -5.76
CA VAL A 15 -17.79 3.59 -5.35
C VAL A 15 -18.01 4.63 -4.24
N LEU A 16 -17.16 4.63 -3.20
CA LEU A 16 -17.24 5.62 -2.13
C LEU A 16 -17.03 7.05 -2.66
N ALA A 17 -16.12 7.24 -3.60
CA ALA A 17 -15.84 8.55 -4.18
C ALA A 17 -17.05 9.13 -4.94
N ILE A 18 -17.82 8.28 -5.64
CA ILE A 18 -18.97 8.70 -6.44
C ILE A 18 -20.22 8.93 -5.56
N TRP A 19 -20.49 8.03 -4.60
CA TRP A 19 -21.75 8.01 -3.90
C TRP A 19 -21.70 8.50 -2.45
N SER A 20 -20.52 8.90 -1.94
CA SER A 20 -20.41 9.34 -0.56
C SER A 20 -19.84 10.75 -0.41
N ARG A 21 -20.19 11.40 0.70
CA ARG A 21 -19.64 12.70 1.08
C ARG A 21 -18.26 12.54 1.75
N ALA A 22 -17.47 13.61 1.75
CA ALA A 22 -16.16 13.64 2.41
C ALA A 22 -16.21 13.16 3.87
N ALA A 23 -17.26 13.50 4.63
CA ALA A 23 -17.43 13.03 6.01
C ALA A 23 -17.50 11.50 6.09
N THR A 24 -18.29 10.85 5.22
CA THR A 24 -18.39 9.38 5.15
C THR A 24 -17.04 8.75 4.82
N GLN A 25 -16.29 9.32 3.88
CA GLN A 25 -14.95 8.84 3.51
C GLN A 25 -13.97 8.89 4.68
N TRP A 26 -14.00 9.98 5.47
CA TRP A 26 -13.21 10.11 6.69
C TRP A 26 -13.63 9.09 7.77
N THR A 27 -14.94 8.91 7.96
CA THR A 27 -15.43 7.89 8.90
C THR A 27 -14.99 6.50 8.49
N CYS A 28 -15.12 6.14 7.20
CA CYS A 28 -14.63 4.86 6.69
C CYS A 28 -13.12 4.71 6.91
N LEU A 29 -12.32 5.75 6.67
CA LEU A 29 -10.88 5.71 6.91
C LEU A 29 -10.57 5.41 8.38
N LEU A 30 -11.22 6.12 9.31
CA LEU A 30 -11.01 5.89 10.74
C LEU A 30 -11.46 4.49 11.18
N LEU A 31 -12.60 4.02 10.68
CA LEU A 31 -13.08 2.67 10.95
C LEU A 31 -12.10 1.60 10.41
N LEU A 32 -11.56 1.80 9.21
CA LEU A 32 -10.55 0.89 8.66
C LEU A 32 -9.27 0.89 9.49
N LEU A 33 -8.75 2.06 9.86
CA LEU A 33 -7.52 2.14 10.65
C LEU A 33 -7.69 1.54 12.04
N PHE A 34 -8.68 2.01 12.80
CA PHE A 34 -8.87 1.55 14.18
C PHE A 34 -9.48 0.15 14.26
N GLY A 35 -10.42 -0.18 13.38
CA GLY A 35 -11.02 -1.51 13.31
C GLY A 35 -9.99 -2.58 12.92
N TYR A 36 -9.14 -2.28 11.93
CA TYR A 36 -8.07 -3.19 11.55
C TYR A 36 -6.99 -3.31 12.64
N ALA A 37 -6.63 -2.19 13.30
CA ALA A 37 -5.74 -2.23 14.46
C ALA A 37 -6.28 -3.14 15.57
N ALA A 38 -7.58 -3.02 15.88
CA ALA A 38 -8.24 -3.86 16.88
C ALA A 38 -8.26 -5.34 16.49
N LEU A 39 -8.51 -5.66 15.21
CA LEU A 39 -8.45 -7.02 14.69
C LEU A 39 -7.05 -7.62 14.83
N LEU A 40 -6.01 -6.86 14.48
CA LEU A 40 -4.62 -7.31 14.64
C LEU A 40 -4.26 -7.52 16.11
N ALA A 41 -4.69 -6.63 17.01
CA ALA A 41 -4.47 -6.76 18.45
C ALA A 41 -5.19 -7.98 19.01
N ALA A 42 -6.45 -8.22 18.62
CA ALA A 42 -7.21 -9.40 19.02
C ALA A 42 -6.59 -10.71 18.50
N GLY A 43 -5.83 -10.65 17.42
CA GLY A 43 -5.09 -11.78 16.86
C GLY A 43 -3.93 -12.28 17.73
N GLY A 44 -3.46 -11.46 18.65
CA GLY A 44 -2.44 -11.77 19.67
C GLY A 44 -1.01 -11.71 19.18
N THR A 45 -0.71 -12.11 17.95
CA THR A 45 0.65 -12.07 17.38
C THR A 45 0.65 -11.47 15.98
N LEU A 46 1.76 -10.81 15.64
CA LEU A 46 2.03 -10.30 14.29
C LEU A 46 3.06 -11.16 13.53
N GLU A 47 3.51 -12.26 14.14
CA GLU A 47 4.47 -13.18 13.51
C GLU A 47 3.91 -13.78 12.23
N PRO A 48 4.73 -13.90 11.18
CA PRO A 48 4.32 -14.57 9.95
C PRO A 48 3.70 -15.95 10.24
N TRP A 49 2.74 -16.36 9.44
CA TRP A 49 2.01 -17.63 9.53
C TRP A 49 1.05 -17.74 10.72
N HIS A 50 1.36 -17.15 11.88
CA HIS A 50 0.58 -17.28 13.13
C HIS A 50 -0.34 -16.07 13.39
N ASN A 51 -0.17 -14.97 12.69
CA ASN A 51 -1.01 -13.78 12.82
C ASN A 51 -2.45 -14.01 12.32
N LEU A 52 -3.38 -13.18 12.76
CA LEU A 52 -4.79 -13.30 12.40
C LEU A 52 -5.04 -13.27 10.88
N PRO A 53 -4.45 -12.36 10.08
CA PRO A 53 -4.58 -12.42 8.62
C PRO A 53 -4.18 -13.76 8.03
N SER A 54 -3.02 -14.31 8.40
CA SER A 54 -2.57 -15.60 7.89
C SER A 54 -3.50 -16.75 8.28
N ARG A 55 -4.05 -16.74 9.50
CA ARG A 55 -5.04 -17.75 9.93
C ARG A 55 -6.33 -17.67 9.11
N VAL A 56 -6.82 -16.46 8.85
CA VAL A 56 -8.01 -16.26 8.03
C VAL A 56 -7.76 -16.68 6.59
N ASP A 57 -6.62 -16.30 6.00
CA ASP A 57 -6.24 -16.67 4.65
C ASP A 57 -6.06 -18.20 4.52
N THR A 58 -5.44 -18.85 5.51
CA THR A 58 -5.34 -20.32 5.58
C THR A 58 -6.71 -20.99 5.63
N MET A 59 -7.63 -20.47 6.44
CA MET A 59 -8.98 -21.02 6.60
C MET A 59 -9.81 -20.89 5.32
N LEU A 60 -9.64 -19.79 4.57
CA LEU A 60 -10.44 -19.49 3.38
C LEU A 60 -9.84 -20.08 2.10
N PHE A 61 -8.54 -20.10 1.96
CA PHE A 61 -7.84 -20.44 0.71
C PHE A 61 -7.03 -21.73 0.80
N GLY A 62 -6.70 -22.19 2.02
CA GLY A 62 -5.94 -23.43 2.21
C GLY A 62 -4.62 -23.41 1.42
N ASP A 63 -4.41 -24.45 0.62
CA ASP A 63 -3.25 -24.66 -0.24
C ASP A 63 -3.17 -23.68 -1.43
N MET A 64 -4.23 -22.94 -1.72
CA MET A 64 -4.25 -21.87 -2.73
C MET A 64 -3.70 -20.55 -2.21
N ALA A 65 -3.32 -20.44 -0.93
CA ALA A 65 -2.65 -19.25 -0.39
C ALA A 65 -1.31 -19.04 -1.11
N TYR A 66 -0.90 -17.76 -1.29
CA TYR A 66 0.30 -17.40 -2.04
C TYR A 66 1.58 -18.12 -1.54
N ARG A 67 1.70 -18.29 -0.23
CA ARG A 67 2.71 -19.16 0.38
C ARG A 67 1.98 -20.15 1.26
N TYR A 68 2.12 -21.42 0.98
CA TYR A 68 1.54 -22.50 1.78
C TYR A 68 2.64 -23.49 2.19
N ASP A 69 2.75 -23.71 3.49
CA ASP A 69 3.66 -24.71 4.04
C ASP A 69 2.90 -26.01 4.27
N THR A 70 3.19 -27.01 3.47
CA THR A 70 2.56 -28.34 3.55
C THR A 70 2.92 -29.10 4.83
N ALA A 71 4.04 -28.77 5.49
CA ALA A 71 4.45 -29.44 6.72
C ALA A 71 3.63 -28.95 7.94
N THR A 72 3.30 -27.65 7.96
CA THR A 72 2.53 -27.03 9.05
C THR A 72 1.06 -26.85 8.72
N GLY A 73 0.68 -26.95 7.44
CA GLY A 73 -0.68 -26.69 6.99
C GLY A 73 -1.08 -25.20 7.06
N LEU A 74 -0.10 -24.29 7.16
CA LEU A 74 -0.34 -22.86 7.31
C LEU A 74 -0.10 -22.13 5.98
N GLY A 75 -0.98 -21.16 5.68
CA GLY A 75 -0.85 -20.26 4.56
C GLY A 75 -0.46 -18.84 5.01
N HIS A 76 0.21 -18.11 4.14
CA HIS A 76 0.49 -16.70 4.32
C HIS A 76 0.40 -15.97 2.99
N ASP A 77 -0.48 -14.96 2.92
CA ASP A 77 -0.61 -14.09 1.75
C ASP A 77 -0.43 -12.64 2.17
N PRO A 78 0.67 -11.96 1.77
CA PRO A 78 0.86 -10.53 2.01
C PRO A 78 -0.27 -9.68 1.41
N GLU A 79 -0.89 -10.15 0.32
CA GLU A 79 -2.05 -9.55 -0.32
C GLU A 79 -3.38 -10.20 0.10
N GLY A 80 -3.42 -10.80 1.29
CA GLY A 80 -4.59 -11.49 1.84
C GLY A 80 -5.79 -10.58 2.11
N LEU A 81 -6.88 -11.22 2.53
CA LEU A 81 -8.17 -10.55 2.69
C LEU A 81 -8.13 -9.46 3.75
N LEU A 82 -7.63 -9.76 4.95
CA LEU A 82 -7.62 -8.80 6.05
C LEU A 82 -6.59 -7.68 5.83
N SER A 83 -5.42 -7.96 5.27
CA SER A 83 -4.43 -6.92 4.94
C SER A 83 -4.93 -5.93 3.88
N THR A 84 -5.93 -6.31 3.09
CA THR A 84 -6.62 -5.42 2.13
C THR A 84 -7.37 -4.28 2.84
N LEU A 85 -7.78 -4.42 4.10
CA LEU A 85 -8.37 -3.33 4.88
C LEU A 85 -7.39 -2.16 5.06
N GLY A 86 -6.11 -2.47 5.34
CA GLY A 86 -5.05 -1.45 5.38
C GLY A 86 -4.80 -0.79 4.01
N ALA A 87 -4.83 -1.58 2.93
CA ALA A 87 -4.69 -1.07 1.57
C ALA A 87 -5.86 -0.15 1.17
N LEU A 88 -7.10 -0.46 1.58
CA LEU A 88 -8.27 0.41 1.42
C LEU A 88 -8.09 1.74 2.15
N ALA A 89 -7.55 1.72 3.38
CA ALA A 89 -7.25 2.94 4.13
C ALA A 89 -6.21 3.80 3.39
N SER A 90 -5.13 3.19 2.86
CA SER A 90 -4.14 3.90 2.04
C SER A 90 -4.77 4.53 0.80
N THR A 91 -5.67 3.82 0.12
CA THR A 91 -6.36 4.31 -1.07
C THR A 91 -7.30 5.48 -0.74
N LEU A 92 -8.00 5.44 0.39
CA LEU A 92 -8.83 6.56 0.86
C LEU A 92 -8.01 7.80 1.19
N ILE A 93 -6.83 7.65 1.81
CA ILE A 93 -5.91 8.78 2.02
C ILE A 93 -5.50 9.38 0.66
N GLY A 94 -5.16 8.53 -0.32
CA GLY A 94 -4.85 8.95 -1.67
C GLY A 94 -6.01 9.70 -2.35
N LEU A 95 -7.24 9.23 -2.20
CA LEU A 95 -8.45 9.92 -2.69
C LEU A 95 -8.56 11.32 -2.09
N ARG A 96 -8.35 11.46 -0.78
CA ARG A 96 -8.41 12.77 -0.10
C ARG A 96 -7.28 13.70 -0.51
N ALA A 97 -6.08 13.16 -0.73
CA ALA A 97 -4.96 13.93 -1.27
C ALA A 97 -5.25 14.45 -2.69
N GLY A 98 -5.81 13.60 -3.56
CA GLY A 98 -6.25 13.99 -4.90
C GLY A 98 -7.35 15.08 -4.87
N ALA A 99 -8.26 15.01 -3.90
CA ALA A 99 -9.26 16.05 -3.71
C ALA A 99 -8.62 17.40 -3.33
N LEU A 100 -7.61 17.43 -2.46
CA LEU A 100 -6.89 18.67 -2.12
C LEU A 100 -6.24 19.33 -3.34
N LEU A 101 -5.67 18.54 -4.25
CA LEU A 101 -5.12 19.07 -5.51
C LEU A 101 -6.20 19.62 -6.42
N ARG A 102 -7.25 18.85 -6.64
CA ARG A 102 -8.37 19.22 -7.52
C ARG A 102 -9.08 20.47 -7.02
N ASP A 103 -9.25 20.61 -5.70
CA ASP A 103 -9.95 21.73 -5.08
C ASP A 103 -9.03 22.97 -4.92
N GLY A 104 -7.80 22.94 -5.46
CA GLY A 104 -6.88 24.08 -5.45
C GLY A 104 -6.17 24.32 -4.12
N HIS A 105 -6.07 23.32 -3.25
CA HIS A 105 -5.44 23.42 -1.93
C HIS A 105 -4.14 22.60 -1.79
N PRO A 106 -3.19 22.62 -2.76
CA PRO A 106 -1.99 21.79 -2.69
C PRO A 106 -1.08 22.11 -1.49
N ALA A 107 -1.15 23.34 -0.97
CA ALA A 107 -0.39 23.75 0.21
C ALA A 107 -0.73 22.92 1.48
N ARG A 108 -1.90 22.28 1.51
CA ARG A 108 -2.32 21.43 2.64
C ARG A 108 -1.70 20.03 2.59
N LEU A 109 -1.10 19.61 1.48
CA LEU A 109 -0.48 18.28 1.35
C LEU A 109 0.71 18.11 2.27
N LEU A 110 1.60 19.11 2.35
CA LEU A 110 2.81 19.01 3.18
C LEU A 110 2.49 18.92 4.68
N PRO A 111 1.67 19.82 5.28
CA PRO A 111 1.28 19.64 6.68
C PRO A 111 0.50 18.33 6.93
N ALA A 112 -0.35 17.88 6.01
CA ALA A 112 -0.99 16.58 6.12
C ALA A 112 0.04 15.43 6.10
N ALA A 113 1.06 15.50 5.24
CA ALA A 113 2.15 14.54 5.20
C ALA A 113 2.89 14.46 6.55
N ILE A 114 3.24 15.61 7.13
CA ILE A 114 3.93 15.69 8.43
C ILE A 114 3.06 15.05 9.52
N VAL A 115 1.77 15.40 9.57
CA VAL A 115 0.84 14.79 10.54
C VAL A 115 0.77 13.27 10.39
N LEU A 116 0.66 12.75 9.18
CA LEU A 116 0.63 11.31 8.94
C LEU A 116 1.94 10.63 9.34
N LEU A 117 3.10 11.23 9.05
CA LEU A 117 4.41 10.70 9.46
C LEU A 117 4.53 10.66 10.99
N VAL A 118 4.15 11.73 11.68
CA VAL A 118 4.18 11.78 13.14
C VAL A 118 3.24 10.73 13.74
N LEU A 119 1.99 10.67 13.25
CA LEU A 119 1.03 9.68 13.73
C LEU A 119 1.47 8.24 13.43
N GLY A 120 2.04 7.98 12.24
CA GLY A 120 2.58 6.67 11.87
C GLY A 120 3.76 6.26 12.77
N ALA A 121 4.68 7.19 13.04
CA ALA A 121 5.81 6.97 13.94
C ALA A 121 5.34 6.71 15.39
N LEU A 122 4.42 7.51 15.91
CA LEU A 122 3.85 7.29 17.24
C LEU A 122 3.10 5.96 17.33
N TRP A 123 2.28 5.63 16.31
CA TRP A 123 1.55 4.37 16.30
C TRP A 123 2.48 3.16 16.23
N SER A 124 3.63 3.30 15.56
CA SER A 124 4.61 2.21 15.43
C SER A 124 5.22 1.76 16.76
N THR A 125 5.09 2.56 17.83
CA THR A 125 5.52 2.16 19.19
C THR A 125 4.66 1.04 19.78
N TRP A 126 3.40 0.91 19.34
CA TRP A 126 2.48 -0.15 19.79
C TRP A 126 2.30 -1.25 18.74
N GLN A 127 2.24 -0.86 17.48
CA GLN A 127 2.00 -1.74 16.35
C GLN A 127 3.05 -1.47 15.30
N PRO A 128 4.07 -2.34 15.14
CA PRO A 128 5.24 -2.08 14.30
C PRO A 128 4.87 -1.85 12.85
N LEU A 129 5.72 -1.12 12.13
CA LEU A 129 5.61 -0.94 10.69
C LEU A 129 5.77 -2.31 10.01
N ASN A 130 4.68 -2.84 9.45
CA ASN A 130 4.70 -4.14 8.80
C ASN A 130 4.03 -4.05 7.42
N MET A 131 4.84 -4.18 6.38
CA MET A 131 4.39 -4.14 4.99
C MET A 131 3.51 -5.35 4.62
N ASN A 132 3.85 -6.54 5.11
CA ASN A 132 3.12 -7.76 4.76
C ASN A 132 1.70 -7.78 5.35
N LEU A 133 1.54 -7.22 6.54
CA LEU A 133 0.24 -7.08 7.20
C LEU A 133 -0.47 -5.77 6.84
N TRP A 134 0.22 -4.83 6.21
CA TRP A 134 -0.31 -3.50 5.92
C TRP A 134 -0.87 -2.82 7.17
N THR A 135 -0.07 -2.85 8.26
CA THR A 135 -0.50 -2.33 9.58
C THR A 135 -0.91 -0.86 9.51
N PRO A 136 -1.84 -0.40 10.36
CA PRO A 136 -2.24 1.02 10.40
C PRO A 136 -1.07 2.00 10.57
N SER A 137 -0.07 1.66 11.37
CA SER A 137 1.18 2.44 11.47
C SER A 137 1.90 2.53 10.11
N TYR A 138 2.00 1.42 9.38
CA TYR A 138 2.59 1.37 8.04
C TYR A 138 1.77 2.19 7.04
N VAL A 139 0.44 2.11 7.09
CA VAL A 139 -0.48 2.92 6.25
C VAL A 139 -0.19 4.42 6.42
N LEU A 140 -0.17 4.90 7.67
CA LEU A 140 0.06 6.32 7.95
C LEU A 140 1.47 6.76 7.55
N TRP A 141 2.48 5.96 7.87
CA TRP A 141 3.87 6.23 7.54
C TRP A 141 4.10 6.34 6.03
N THR A 142 3.66 5.35 5.27
CA THR A 142 3.83 5.33 3.81
C THR A 142 2.98 6.37 3.11
N ALA A 143 1.76 6.61 3.57
CA ALA A 143 0.91 7.69 3.06
C ALA A 143 1.53 9.06 3.31
N GLY A 144 2.16 9.28 4.47
CA GLY A 144 2.87 10.52 4.77
C GLY A 144 3.99 10.80 3.75
N TRP A 145 4.84 9.82 3.48
CA TRP A 145 5.87 9.93 2.45
C TRP A 145 5.30 10.13 1.06
N ALA A 146 4.21 9.43 0.72
CA ALA A 146 3.54 9.58 -0.57
C ALA A 146 2.96 11.00 -0.75
N LEU A 147 2.36 11.59 0.29
CA LEU A 147 1.86 12.95 0.24
C LEU A 147 2.99 13.97 0.14
N ALA A 148 4.10 13.78 0.85
CA ALA A 148 5.29 14.63 0.74
C ALA A 148 5.87 14.60 -0.68
N ALA A 149 5.99 13.40 -1.27
CA ALA A 149 6.45 13.23 -2.64
C ALA A 149 5.48 13.87 -3.66
N LEU A 150 4.17 13.73 -3.46
CA LEU A 150 3.14 14.34 -4.29
C LEU A 150 3.20 15.87 -4.22
N TRP A 151 3.36 16.44 -3.01
CA TRP A 151 3.56 17.85 -2.83
C TRP A 151 4.83 18.35 -3.54
N LEU A 152 5.94 17.64 -3.36
CA LEU A 152 7.20 17.98 -4.03
C LEU A 152 7.08 17.92 -5.56
N ALA A 153 6.46 16.87 -6.09
CA ALA A 153 6.20 16.75 -7.52
C ALA A 153 5.34 17.90 -8.04
N HIS A 154 4.27 18.29 -7.32
CA HIS A 154 3.44 19.43 -7.66
C HIS A 154 4.27 20.73 -7.65
N MET A 155 5.13 20.96 -6.66
CA MET A 155 5.97 22.14 -6.61
C MET A 155 6.97 22.20 -7.76
N LEU A 156 7.66 21.10 -8.05
CA LEU A 156 8.68 21.05 -9.09
C LEU A 156 8.05 21.15 -10.50
N ILE A 157 7.02 20.34 -10.78
CA ILE A 157 6.48 20.20 -12.14
C ILE A 157 5.47 21.31 -12.43
N ASP A 158 4.45 21.50 -11.56
CA ASP A 158 3.35 22.40 -11.87
C ASP A 158 3.70 23.87 -11.55
N ARG A 159 4.47 24.13 -10.51
CA ARG A 159 4.82 25.51 -10.10
C ARG A 159 6.13 25.98 -10.68
N MET A 160 7.18 25.15 -10.65
CA MET A 160 8.52 25.51 -11.14
C MET A 160 8.73 25.12 -12.62
N GLN A 161 7.74 24.48 -13.24
CA GLN A 161 7.75 24.09 -14.65
C GLN A 161 8.93 23.16 -15.03
N TRP A 162 9.38 22.33 -14.09
CA TRP A 162 10.38 21.31 -14.39
C TRP A 162 9.83 20.25 -15.35
N PRO A 163 10.68 19.64 -16.20
CA PRO A 163 10.25 18.58 -17.09
C PRO A 163 9.73 17.38 -16.26
N PRO A 164 8.57 16.80 -16.60
CA PRO A 164 7.99 15.68 -15.87
C PRO A 164 8.70 14.37 -16.26
N LEU A 165 9.86 14.11 -15.65
CA LEU A 165 10.75 12.99 -15.97
C LEU A 165 10.05 11.61 -15.91
N GLY A 166 9.11 11.41 -14.99
CA GLY A 166 8.36 10.15 -14.85
C GLY A 166 7.11 10.03 -15.72
N ARG A 167 6.76 11.03 -16.54
CA ARG A 167 5.49 11.08 -17.26
C ARG A 167 5.21 9.83 -18.10
N ARG A 168 6.21 9.32 -18.82
CA ARG A 168 6.06 8.14 -19.69
C ARG A 168 5.70 6.88 -18.88
N PHE A 169 6.28 6.73 -17.70
CA PHE A 169 5.96 5.62 -16.78
C PHE A 169 4.58 5.81 -16.15
N GLY A 170 4.22 7.03 -15.76
CA GLY A 170 2.92 7.31 -15.15
C GLY A 170 1.76 7.06 -16.11
N VAL A 171 1.88 7.49 -17.38
CA VAL A 171 0.84 7.25 -18.41
C VAL A 171 0.72 5.77 -18.78
N ASN A 172 1.83 5.02 -18.71
CA ASN A 172 1.90 3.60 -19.05
C ASN A 172 2.18 2.72 -17.82
N ALA A 173 1.62 3.04 -16.66
CA ALA A 173 1.96 2.39 -15.39
C ALA A 173 1.79 0.86 -15.42
N ILE A 174 0.71 0.36 -16.04
CA ILE A 174 0.46 -1.09 -16.18
C ILE A 174 1.53 -1.74 -17.07
N THR A 175 1.89 -1.09 -18.18
CA THR A 175 2.95 -1.60 -19.08
C THR A 175 4.32 -1.59 -18.40
N ALA A 176 4.62 -0.54 -17.63
CA ALA A 176 5.86 -0.46 -16.86
C ALA A 176 5.93 -1.56 -15.78
N TYR A 177 4.83 -1.81 -15.07
CA TYR A 177 4.73 -2.88 -14.08
C TYR A 177 4.88 -4.27 -14.72
N ALA A 178 4.12 -4.57 -15.77
CA ALA A 178 4.22 -5.83 -16.49
C ALA A 178 5.61 -6.03 -17.12
N GLY A 179 6.16 -4.97 -17.71
CA GLY A 179 7.50 -4.98 -18.29
C GLY A 179 8.59 -5.26 -17.26
N SER A 180 8.50 -4.69 -16.06
CA SER A 180 9.45 -4.99 -14.98
C SER A 180 9.41 -6.48 -14.58
N GLY A 181 8.21 -7.06 -14.47
CA GLY A 181 8.03 -8.49 -14.19
C GLY A 181 8.64 -9.38 -15.27
N VAL A 182 8.37 -9.09 -16.54
CA VAL A 182 8.95 -9.82 -17.67
C VAL A 182 10.48 -9.70 -17.68
N THR A 183 11.01 -8.51 -17.39
CA THR A 183 12.46 -8.29 -17.31
C THR A 183 13.10 -9.15 -16.22
N VAL A 184 12.51 -9.19 -15.03
CA VAL A 184 12.99 -10.03 -13.93
C VAL A 184 12.95 -11.51 -14.31
N LEU A 185 11.85 -11.99 -14.91
CA LEU A 185 11.74 -13.38 -15.36
C LEU A 185 12.80 -13.73 -16.44
N ALA A 186 13.04 -12.82 -17.38
CA ALA A 186 14.07 -13.00 -18.40
C ALA A 186 15.47 -13.05 -17.78
N LEU A 187 15.79 -12.17 -16.84
CA LEU A 187 17.06 -12.16 -16.12
C LEU A 187 17.27 -13.43 -15.29
N LEU A 188 16.22 -13.93 -14.64
CA LEU A 188 16.28 -15.19 -13.90
C LEU A 188 16.49 -16.39 -14.85
N GLY A 189 15.75 -16.45 -15.95
CA GLY A 189 15.84 -17.54 -16.94
C GLY A 189 17.18 -17.60 -17.67
N THR A 190 17.83 -16.46 -17.89
CA THR A 190 19.14 -16.36 -18.56
C THR A 190 20.34 -16.40 -17.61
N GLY A 191 20.12 -16.47 -16.29
CA GLY A 191 21.19 -16.33 -15.29
C GLY A 191 21.72 -14.90 -15.14
N GLY A 192 21.19 -13.95 -15.90
CA GLY A 192 21.59 -12.54 -15.87
C GLY A 192 21.38 -11.88 -14.50
N TRP A 193 20.41 -12.37 -13.72
CA TRP A 193 20.18 -11.89 -12.37
C TRP A 193 21.37 -12.18 -11.44
N GLY A 194 21.86 -13.41 -11.46
CA GLY A 194 23.05 -13.80 -10.68
C GLY A 194 24.30 -13.03 -11.10
N TRP A 195 24.47 -12.80 -12.40
CA TRP A 195 25.58 -12.00 -12.92
C TRP A 195 25.50 -10.54 -12.46
N LEU A 196 24.33 -9.92 -12.53
CA LEU A 196 24.11 -8.55 -12.04
C LEU A 196 24.37 -8.44 -10.53
N TYR A 197 23.90 -9.41 -9.76
CA TYR A 197 24.07 -9.38 -8.31
C TYR A 197 25.54 -9.47 -7.94
N GLY A 198 26.29 -10.42 -8.51
CA GLY A 198 27.71 -10.63 -8.18
C GLY A 198 28.70 -9.63 -8.80
N ASN A 199 28.28 -8.79 -9.78
CA ASN A 199 29.22 -7.85 -10.44
C ASN A 199 28.84 -6.37 -10.24
N VAL A 200 27.63 -6.07 -9.78
CA VAL A 200 27.14 -4.68 -9.64
C VAL A 200 26.73 -4.36 -8.20
N PHE A 201 26.28 -5.34 -7.42
CA PHE A 201 25.75 -5.12 -6.08
C PHE A 201 26.63 -5.73 -4.96
N ASP A 202 27.56 -6.64 -5.27
CA ASP A 202 28.66 -7.08 -4.41
C ASP A 202 29.91 -6.25 -4.72
#